data_0b21222776979af7eaa8ee6b76b0bbb4
#
_entry.id   0b21222776979af7eaa8ee6b76b0bbb4
#
_cell.length_a   1.000
_cell.length_b   1.000
_cell.length_c   1.000
_cell.angle_alpha   90.00
_cell.angle_beta   90.00
_cell.angle_gamma   90.00
#
_symmetry.space_group_name_H-M   'P 1'
#
loop_
_entity.id
_entity.type
_entity.pdbx_description
1 polymer ?
#
loop_
_entity_poly.entity_id
_entity_poly.type
_entity_poly.pdbx_seq_one_letter_code
_entity_poly.pdbx_strand_id
1 'polypeptide(L)'
;MENENLRYGDFAYLKVKEITNYGAFLDTGGDKDLLLPFSEQSKKVEQGKGYIVAIIVDELTERPIATQKYRKYINEDTAALKAGQEVDLLLTHFTTLGANVIIENEYEGLIYSNQIFKRLKVGDQFKGFIKEIRPNGKVDVVIQKQGVEAIQNDTEIVINYLKLNEGYALIGDFSEPNVIYRELGISKKAFKKAVGSLYKQKMISITDTGLQLL
;
A
#
# COMPACT_ATOMS: atom_id res chain seq x y z
N MET A 1 13.64 3.21 -3.57
CA MET A 1 13.68 3.59 -4.99
C MET A 1 14.05 5.05 -5.03
N GLU A 2 15.07 5.40 -5.79
CA GLU A 2 15.55 6.76 -5.97
C GLU A 2 14.53 7.51 -6.83
N ASN A 3 14.08 8.68 -6.37
CA ASN A 3 13.10 9.52 -7.07
C ASN A 3 13.80 10.37 -8.16
N GLU A 4 14.77 9.79 -8.86
CA GLU A 4 15.63 10.52 -9.80
C GLU A 4 14.93 11.13 -11.03
N ASN A 5 13.68 10.74 -11.29
CA ASN A 5 12.90 11.16 -12.47
C ASN A 5 11.53 11.72 -12.14
N LEU A 6 11.41 12.51 -11.08
CA LEU A 6 10.13 13.17 -10.75
C LEU A 6 9.71 14.13 -11.87
N ARG A 7 8.47 14.00 -12.34
CA ARG A 7 7.87 14.80 -13.40
C ARG A 7 6.76 15.69 -12.85
N TYR A 8 6.39 16.70 -13.62
CA TYR A 8 5.17 17.47 -13.37
C TYR A 8 3.96 16.53 -13.29
N GLY A 9 3.14 16.73 -12.27
CA GLY A 9 1.98 15.88 -11.96
C GLY A 9 2.25 14.68 -11.07
N ASP A 10 3.53 14.32 -10.85
CA ASP A 10 3.87 13.19 -9.99
C ASP A 10 3.56 13.46 -8.52
N PHE A 11 3.18 12.40 -7.80
CA PHE A 11 3.06 12.40 -6.35
C PHE A 11 4.22 11.60 -5.75
N ALA A 12 4.83 12.14 -4.71
CA ALA A 12 5.97 11.50 -4.07
C ALA A 12 5.96 11.68 -2.55
N TYR A 13 6.64 10.77 -1.85
CA TYR A 13 7.00 10.93 -0.45
C TYR A 13 8.44 11.40 -0.37
N LEU A 14 8.64 12.67 -0.02
CA LEU A 14 9.96 13.29 0.02
C LEU A 14 10.31 13.75 1.44
N LYS A 15 11.58 13.63 1.80
CA LYS A 15 12.11 14.09 3.09
C LYS A 15 12.54 15.54 3.02
N VAL A 16 12.28 16.30 4.07
CA VAL A 16 12.81 17.66 4.22
C VAL A 16 14.31 17.58 4.51
N LYS A 17 15.11 18.09 3.62
CA LYS A 17 16.57 18.17 3.75
C LYS A 17 16.97 19.43 4.52
N GLU A 18 16.37 20.57 4.18
CA GLU A 18 16.69 21.88 4.77
C GLU A 18 15.45 22.78 4.79
N ILE A 19 15.40 23.69 5.76
CA ILE A 19 14.37 24.74 5.86
C ILE A 19 15.05 26.10 5.74
N THR A 20 14.61 26.90 4.78
CA THR A 20 15.16 28.23 4.46
C THR A 20 14.09 29.32 4.62
N ASN A 21 14.45 30.57 4.30
CA ASN A 21 13.52 31.72 4.31
C ASN A 21 12.45 31.65 3.17
N TYR A 22 12.63 30.77 2.20
CA TYR A 22 11.72 30.63 1.04
C TYR A 22 10.77 29.44 1.18
N GLY A 23 11.09 28.50 2.04
CA GLY A 23 10.38 27.23 2.20
C GLY A 23 11.30 26.11 2.63
N ALA A 24 10.86 24.86 2.40
CA ALA A 24 11.65 23.69 2.68
C ALA A 24 12.18 23.07 1.38
N PHE A 25 13.44 22.66 1.36
CA PHE A 25 13.99 21.86 0.30
C PHE A 25 13.81 20.37 0.60
N LEU A 26 13.25 19.66 -0.36
CA LEU A 26 12.93 18.25 -0.28
C LEU A 26 13.95 17.45 -1.06
N ASP A 27 14.46 16.39 -0.44
CA ASP A 27 15.40 15.45 -1.04
C ASP A 27 14.69 14.59 -2.09
N THR A 28 15.04 14.73 -3.35
CA THR A 28 14.54 13.93 -4.46
C THR A 28 15.34 12.66 -4.69
N GLY A 29 16.51 12.52 -4.05
CA GLY A 29 17.49 11.47 -4.33
C GLY A 29 18.33 11.73 -5.57
N GLY A 30 18.08 12.81 -6.33
CA GLY A 30 18.84 13.25 -7.49
C GLY A 30 19.72 14.48 -7.22
N ASP A 31 20.23 15.08 -8.29
CA ASP A 31 21.18 16.23 -8.19
C ASP A 31 20.55 17.51 -7.66
N LYS A 32 19.21 17.65 -7.75
CA LYS A 32 18.51 18.89 -7.38
C LYS A 32 17.39 18.60 -6.38
N ASP A 33 17.46 19.30 -5.26
CA ASP A 33 16.39 19.31 -4.27
C ASP A 33 15.17 20.09 -4.80
N LEU A 34 13.96 19.67 -4.39
CA LEU A 34 12.71 20.29 -4.81
C LEU A 34 12.24 21.28 -3.74
N LEU A 35 11.95 22.52 -4.11
CA LEU A 35 11.44 23.53 -3.18
C LEU A 35 9.96 23.26 -2.86
N LEU A 36 9.62 23.24 -1.58
CA LEU A 36 8.26 23.31 -1.04
C LEU A 36 8.06 24.71 -0.39
N PRO A 37 7.52 25.71 -1.13
CA PRO A 37 7.31 27.05 -0.63
C PRO A 37 6.37 27.06 0.58
N PHE A 38 6.48 28.05 1.46
CA PHE A 38 5.58 28.18 2.61
C PHE A 38 4.09 28.30 2.20
N SER A 39 3.81 28.97 1.08
CA SER A 39 2.47 29.07 0.50
C SER A 39 1.87 27.74 0.11
N GLU A 40 2.71 26.76 -0.23
CA GLU A 40 2.31 25.42 -0.66
C GLU A 40 2.30 24.37 0.46
N GLN A 41 2.67 24.76 1.67
CA GLN A 41 2.56 23.91 2.85
C GLN A 41 1.13 23.94 3.41
N SER A 42 0.51 22.80 3.62
CA SER A 42 -0.76 22.68 4.35
C SER A 42 -0.56 22.69 5.86
N LYS A 43 0.63 22.32 6.31
CA LYS A 43 1.10 22.41 7.70
C LYS A 43 2.61 22.63 7.70
N LYS A 44 3.10 23.26 8.77
CA LYS A 44 4.55 23.48 8.96
C LYS A 44 5.28 22.14 8.91
N VAL A 45 6.33 22.08 8.09
CA VAL A 45 7.17 20.90 7.94
C VAL A 45 8.37 20.95 8.89
N GLU A 46 8.97 19.80 9.17
CA GLU A 46 10.12 19.64 10.05
C GLU A 46 11.26 18.96 9.29
N GLN A 47 12.48 19.41 9.50
CA GLN A 47 13.67 18.84 8.89
C GLN A 47 13.83 17.35 9.26
N GLY A 48 14.21 16.53 8.29
CA GLY A 48 14.36 15.08 8.43
C GLY A 48 13.07 14.28 8.36
N LYS A 49 11.89 14.94 8.44
CA LYS A 49 10.60 14.25 8.27
C LYS A 49 10.20 14.20 6.80
N GLY A 50 9.46 13.15 6.44
CA GLY A 50 8.94 12.96 5.08
C GLY A 50 7.47 13.35 4.97
N TYR A 51 7.11 13.84 3.79
CA TYR A 51 5.75 14.33 3.47
C TYR A 51 5.33 13.90 2.08
N ILE A 52 4.04 13.66 1.91
CA ILE A 52 3.44 13.46 0.58
C ILE A 52 3.27 14.82 -0.07
N VAL A 53 3.74 14.94 -1.29
CA VAL A 53 3.65 16.14 -2.12
C VAL A 53 3.28 15.78 -3.55
N ALA A 54 2.71 16.74 -4.29
CA ALA A 54 2.66 16.71 -5.74
C ALA A 54 3.72 17.66 -6.30
N ILE A 55 4.24 17.32 -7.48
CA ILE A 55 5.18 18.15 -8.22
C ILE A 55 4.36 19.04 -9.16
N ILE A 56 4.48 20.34 -9.01
CA ILE A 56 3.77 21.34 -9.81
C ILE A 56 4.77 22.32 -10.42
N VAL A 57 4.30 23.13 -11.37
CA VAL A 57 5.07 24.26 -11.91
C VAL A 57 4.62 25.53 -11.19
N ASP A 58 5.57 26.26 -10.68
CA ASP A 58 5.33 27.61 -10.14
C ASP A 58 5.01 28.57 -11.29
N GLU A 59 3.84 29.22 -11.21
CA GLU A 59 3.33 30.09 -12.29
C GLU A 59 4.21 31.32 -12.58
N LEU A 60 5.00 31.76 -11.59
CA LEU A 60 5.82 32.96 -11.73
C LEU A 60 7.23 32.66 -12.26
N THR A 61 7.78 31.52 -11.83
CA THR A 61 9.18 31.18 -12.14
C THR A 61 9.32 30.09 -13.20
N GLU A 62 8.21 29.46 -13.58
CA GLU A 62 8.14 28.29 -14.46
C GLU A 62 9.03 27.10 -14.02
N ARG A 63 9.35 27.05 -12.74
CA ARG A 63 10.19 26.00 -12.15
C ARG A 63 9.34 24.95 -11.44
N PRO A 64 9.81 23.69 -11.39
CA PRO A 64 9.16 22.68 -10.58
C PRO A 64 9.27 23.01 -9.10
N ILE A 65 8.15 22.94 -8.39
CA ILE A 65 8.04 23.05 -6.94
C ILE A 65 7.15 21.94 -6.39
N ALA A 66 7.25 21.68 -5.10
CA ALA A 66 6.39 20.75 -4.39
C ALA A 66 5.16 21.47 -3.79
N THR A 67 4.03 20.77 -3.69
CA THR A 67 2.87 21.21 -2.91
C THR A 67 2.34 20.10 -2.01
N GLN A 68 2.03 20.43 -0.75
CA GLN A 68 1.26 19.56 0.14
C GLN A 68 -0.26 19.63 -0.13
N LYS A 69 -0.71 20.58 -0.94
CA LYS A 69 -2.12 20.76 -1.32
C LYS A 69 -2.49 19.87 -2.50
N TYR A 70 -1.89 18.69 -2.57
CA TYR A 70 -1.90 17.76 -3.71
C TYR A 70 -3.30 17.28 -4.11
N ARG A 71 -4.31 17.33 -3.21
CA ARG A 71 -5.69 16.91 -3.54
C ARG A 71 -6.30 17.62 -4.74
N LYS A 72 -5.86 18.84 -5.03
CA LYS A 72 -6.30 19.60 -6.20
C LYS A 72 -5.88 18.98 -7.54
N TYR A 73 -4.89 18.09 -7.50
CA TYR A 73 -4.28 17.46 -8.67
C TYR A 73 -4.69 16.00 -8.83
N ILE A 74 -5.54 15.49 -7.92
CA ILE A 74 -6.15 14.16 -8.04
C ILE A 74 -7.18 14.20 -9.18
N ASN A 75 -7.10 13.23 -10.07
CA ASN A 75 -8.12 13.03 -11.09
C ASN A 75 -9.37 12.38 -10.46
N GLU A 76 -10.50 13.07 -10.55
CA GLU A 76 -11.78 12.57 -10.01
C GLU A 76 -12.53 11.69 -11.03
N ASP A 77 -12.15 11.75 -12.32
CA ASP A 77 -12.73 10.88 -13.35
C ASP A 77 -12.07 9.51 -13.35
N THR A 78 -12.71 8.57 -12.70
CA THR A 78 -12.22 7.19 -12.53
C THR A 78 -12.68 6.23 -13.64
N ALA A 79 -13.23 6.73 -14.75
CA ALA A 79 -13.79 5.92 -15.84
C ALA A 79 -12.74 5.01 -16.53
N ALA A 80 -11.45 5.38 -16.48
CA ALA A 80 -10.35 4.57 -17.01
C ALA A 80 -10.01 3.34 -16.16
N LEU A 81 -10.39 3.33 -14.89
CA LEU A 81 -10.08 2.26 -13.94
C LEU A 81 -11.06 1.07 -14.09
N LYS A 82 -10.59 -0.13 -13.77
CA LYS A 82 -11.40 -1.36 -13.84
C LYS A 82 -11.24 -2.19 -12.57
N ALA A 83 -12.35 -2.75 -12.07
CA ALA A 83 -12.31 -3.70 -10.96
C ALA A 83 -11.44 -4.92 -11.33
N GLY A 84 -10.59 -5.35 -10.39
CA GLY A 84 -9.60 -6.42 -10.59
C GLY A 84 -8.29 -5.98 -11.25
N GLN A 85 -8.18 -4.73 -11.72
CA GLN A 85 -6.95 -4.18 -12.29
C GLN A 85 -5.86 -4.12 -11.21
N GLU A 86 -4.65 -4.61 -11.55
CA GLU A 86 -3.44 -4.37 -10.75
C GLU A 86 -2.96 -2.95 -10.95
N VAL A 87 -2.60 -2.29 -9.86
CA VAL A 87 -2.23 -0.87 -9.85
C VAL A 87 -1.08 -0.59 -8.88
N ASP A 88 -0.32 0.44 -9.18
CA ASP A 88 0.68 1.01 -8.28
C ASP A 88 0.02 1.91 -7.24
N LEU A 89 0.44 1.78 -6.01
CA LEU A 89 -0.13 2.50 -4.87
C LEU A 89 0.96 3.24 -4.10
N LEU A 90 0.70 4.52 -3.77
CA LEU A 90 1.47 5.32 -2.83
C LEU A 90 0.60 5.61 -1.60
N LEU A 91 1.00 5.13 -0.41
CA LEU A 91 0.25 5.37 0.82
C LEU A 91 0.43 6.82 1.31
N THR A 92 -0.67 7.55 1.42
CA THR A 92 -0.63 8.98 1.78
C THR A 92 -0.87 9.24 3.26
N HIS A 93 -1.89 8.64 3.86
CA HIS A 93 -2.20 8.79 5.29
C HIS A 93 -3.17 7.72 5.78
N PHE A 94 -3.21 7.56 7.09
CA PHE A 94 -4.18 6.68 7.76
C PHE A 94 -5.39 7.48 8.26
N THR A 95 -6.54 6.84 8.23
CA THR A 95 -7.81 7.33 8.78
C THR A 95 -8.43 6.26 9.68
N THR A 96 -9.54 6.56 10.35
CA THR A 96 -10.31 5.56 11.12
C THR A 96 -10.87 4.43 10.25
N LEU A 97 -11.08 4.68 8.96
CA LEU A 97 -11.58 3.68 8.00
C LEU A 97 -10.48 2.77 7.45
N GLY A 98 -9.25 3.28 7.36
CA GLY A 98 -8.13 2.54 6.76
C GLY A 98 -7.03 3.47 6.25
N ALA A 99 -6.34 3.07 5.18
CA ALA A 99 -5.26 3.82 4.56
C ALA A 99 -5.70 4.44 3.23
N ASN A 100 -5.50 5.74 3.08
CA ASN A 100 -5.67 6.42 1.81
C ASN A 100 -4.41 6.25 0.97
N VAL A 101 -4.60 6.02 -0.33
CA VAL A 101 -3.53 5.80 -1.31
C VAL A 101 -3.75 6.64 -2.55
N ILE A 102 -2.68 6.98 -3.24
CA ILE A 102 -2.72 7.44 -4.63
C ILE A 102 -2.53 6.21 -5.52
N ILE A 103 -3.39 6.07 -6.53
CA ILE A 103 -3.45 4.96 -7.47
C ILE A 103 -2.87 5.47 -8.80
N GLU A 104 -1.92 4.71 -9.39
CA GLU A 104 -1.32 5.01 -10.70
C GLU A 104 -0.80 6.45 -10.81
N ASN A 105 -0.40 7.04 -9.69
CA ASN A 105 0.05 8.44 -9.62
C ASN A 105 -0.99 9.47 -10.11
N GLU A 106 -2.28 9.15 -10.02
CA GLU A 106 -3.36 9.97 -10.61
C GLU A 106 -4.63 10.01 -9.76
N TYR A 107 -5.11 8.86 -9.22
CA TYR A 107 -6.40 8.77 -8.54
C TYR A 107 -6.24 8.58 -7.03
N GLU A 108 -7.30 8.91 -6.26
CA GLU A 108 -7.35 8.61 -4.82
C GLU A 108 -8.12 7.31 -4.56
N GLY A 109 -7.60 6.47 -3.68
CA GLY A 109 -8.25 5.24 -3.24
C GLY A 109 -8.18 5.00 -1.74
N LEU A 110 -9.00 4.06 -1.26
CA LEU A 110 -9.05 3.65 0.14
C LEU A 110 -8.82 2.14 0.27
N ILE A 111 -7.86 1.77 1.12
CA ILE A 111 -7.70 0.40 1.61
C ILE A 111 -8.30 0.34 3.00
N TYR A 112 -9.37 -0.45 3.20
CA TYR A 112 -10.00 -0.59 4.51
C TYR A 112 -9.07 -1.24 5.53
N SER A 113 -9.20 -0.85 6.80
CA SER A 113 -8.37 -1.37 7.89
C SER A 113 -8.39 -2.89 7.99
N ASN A 114 -9.53 -3.53 7.73
CA ASN A 114 -9.68 -4.99 7.71
C ASN A 114 -9.07 -5.68 6.48
N GLN A 115 -8.51 -4.92 5.53
CA GLN A 115 -7.79 -5.41 4.35
C GLN A 115 -6.27 -5.17 4.46
N ILE A 116 -5.83 -4.51 5.55
CA ILE A 116 -4.41 -4.23 5.81
C ILE A 116 -3.85 -5.33 6.71
N PHE A 117 -3.12 -6.26 6.12
CA PHE A 117 -2.55 -7.43 6.81
C PHE A 117 -1.03 -7.36 6.96
N LYS A 118 -0.42 -6.24 6.57
CA LYS A 118 1.03 -6.00 6.73
C LYS A 118 1.27 -4.64 7.37
N ARG A 119 2.44 -4.47 7.97
CA ARG A 119 2.83 -3.18 8.53
C ARG A 119 3.11 -2.20 7.40
N LEU A 120 2.32 -1.15 7.31
CA LEU A 120 2.45 -0.08 6.31
C LEU A 120 2.82 1.24 6.98
N LYS A 121 3.51 2.09 6.24
CA LYS A 121 3.88 3.45 6.64
C LYS A 121 3.50 4.43 5.54
N VAL A 122 3.27 5.69 5.91
CA VAL A 122 3.12 6.79 4.95
C VAL A 122 4.36 6.87 4.06
N GLY A 123 4.14 6.94 2.76
CA GLY A 123 5.20 6.93 1.75
C GLY A 123 5.54 5.54 1.19
N ASP A 124 4.99 4.44 1.77
CA ASP A 124 5.19 3.12 1.19
C ASP A 124 4.56 3.05 -0.21
N GLN A 125 5.33 2.48 -1.15
CA GLN A 125 4.89 2.16 -2.50
C GLN A 125 4.78 0.65 -2.66
N PHE A 126 3.67 0.18 -3.23
CA PHE A 126 3.41 -1.24 -3.43
C PHE A 126 2.32 -1.48 -4.46
N LYS A 127 2.27 -2.69 -5.01
CA LYS A 127 1.19 -3.12 -5.89
C LYS A 127 -0.06 -3.46 -5.08
N GLY A 128 -1.22 -3.13 -5.68
CA GLY A 128 -2.53 -3.52 -5.18
C GLY A 128 -3.50 -3.77 -6.32
N PHE A 129 -4.77 -3.99 -5.98
CA PHE A 129 -5.82 -4.28 -6.97
C PHE A 129 -7.04 -3.42 -6.69
N ILE A 130 -7.65 -2.90 -7.74
CA ILE A 130 -8.94 -2.22 -7.63
C ILE A 130 -9.98 -3.25 -7.25
N LYS A 131 -10.61 -3.06 -6.10
CA LYS A 131 -11.69 -3.91 -5.63
C LYS A 131 -13.02 -3.51 -6.24
N GLU A 132 -13.32 -2.21 -6.16
CA GLU A 132 -14.59 -1.64 -6.58
C GLU A 132 -14.42 -0.14 -6.87
N ILE A 133 -15.11 0.34 -7.90
CA ILE A 133 -15.29 1.75 -8.18
C ILE A 133 -16.74 2.09 -7.83
N ARG A 134 -16.94 2.94 -6.86
CA ARG A 134 -18.26 3.30 -6.37
C ARG A 134 -18.97 4.28 -7.31
N PRO A 135 -20.31 4.35 -7.30
CA PRO A 135 -21.05 5.29 -8.13
C PRO A 135 -20.67 6.77 -7.94
N ASN A 136 -20.10 7.11 -6.78
CA ASN A 136 -19.61 8.47 -6.47
C ASN A 136 -18.13 8.71 -6.84
N GLY A 137 -17.54 7.84 -7.68
CA GLY A 137 -16.16 7.95 -8.14
C GLY A 137 -15.10 7.48 -7.13
N LYS A 138 -15.46 7.12 -5.89
CA LYS A 138 -14.49 6.62 -4.90
C LYS A 138 -14.02 5.22 -5.26
N VAL A 139 -12.72 4.98 -5.11
CA VAL A 139 -12.07 3.71 -5.45
C VAL A 139 -11.69 2.94 -4.20
N ASP A 140 -12.23 1.75 -4.04
CA ASP A 140 -11.82 0.81 -3.01
C ASP A 140 -10.70 -0.09 -3.56
N VAL A 141 -9.63 -0.22 -2.80
CA VAL A 141 -8.41 -0.95 -3.19
C VAL A 141 -8.12 -2.05 -2.18
N VAL A 142 -7.48 -3.11 -2.63
CA VAL A 142 -6.98 -4.21 -1.78
C VAL A 142 -5.52 -4.49 -2.11
N ILE A 143 -4.77 -4.94 -1.11
CA ILE A 143 -3.34 -5.26 -1.26
C ILE A 143 -3.15 -6.61 -1.97
N GLN A 144 -4.10 -7.52 -1.80
CA GLN A 144 -4.06 -8.86 -2.38
C GLN A 144 -5.22 -9.05 -3.35
N LYS A 145 -4.96 -9.70 -4.48
CA LYS A 145 -6.00 -10.05 -5.45
C LYS A 145 -7.07 -10.93 -4.79
N GLN A 146 -8.33 -10.54 -4.95
CA GLN A 146 -9.46 -11.32 -4.42
C GLN A 146 -9.86 -12.37 -5.47
N GLY A 147 -10.05 -13.62 -5.05
CA GLY A 147 -10.52 -14.68 -5.94
C GLY A 147 -9.66 -15.97 -5.92
N VAL A 148 -9.71 -16.73 -6.98
CA VAL A 148 -9.03 -18.02 -7.11
C VAL A 148 -7.51 -17.88 -7.01
N GLU A 149 -6.92 -16.84 -7.60
CA GLU A 149 -5.47 -16.58 -7.53
C GLU A 149 -4.99 -16.20 -6.14
N ALA A 150 -5.81 -15.45 -5.36
CA ALA A 150 -5.49 -15.16 -3.96
C ALA A 150 -5.49 -16.44 -3.11
N ILE A 151 -6.40 -17.37 -3.40
CA ILE A 151 -6.44 -18.68 -2.71
C ILE A 151 -5.20 -19.50 -3.09
N GLN A 152 -4.75 -19.47 -4.34
CA GLN A 152 -3.53 -20.16 -4.76
C GLN A 152 -2.29 -19.60 -4.06
N ASN A 153 -2.15 -18.29 -3.98
CA ASN A 153 -1.05 -17.66 -3.25
C ASN A 153 -1.09 -17.98 -1.74
N ASP A 154 -2.25 -17.93 -1.12
CA ASP A 154 -2.42 -18.28 0.29
C ASP A 154 -2.11 -19.77 0.54
N THR A 155 -2.46 -20.67 -0.38
CA THR A 155 -2.11 -22.12 -0.28
C THR A 155 -0.62 -22.35 -0.40
N GLU A 156 0.07 -21.63 -1.30
CA GLU A 156 1.53 -21.69 -1.43
C GLU A 156 2.24 -21.20 -0.15
N ILE A 157 1.75 -20.12 0.46
CA ILE A 157 2.27 -19.61 1.74
C ILE A 157 2.18 -20.70 2.81
N VAL A 158 1.01 -21.36 2.95
CA VAL A 158 0.82 -22.43 3.95
C VAL A 158 1.71 -23.63 3.66
N ILE A 159 1.81 -24.07 2.41
CA ILE A 159 2.69 -25.19 2.01
C ILE A 159 4.17 -24.87 2.28
N ASN A 160 4.63 -23.69 1.92
CA ASN A 160 6.01 -23.28 2.15
C ASN A 160 6.33 -23.19 3.65
N TYR A 161 5.39 -22.68 4.45
CA TYR A 161 5.55 -22.66 5.90
C TYR A 161 5.67 -24.09 6.48
N LEU A 162 4.82 -25.03 6.02
CA LEU A 162 4.92 -26.42 6.41
C LEU A 162 6.26 -27.03 6.01
N LYS A 163 6.71 -26.82 4.77
CA LYS A 163 8.02 -27.30 4.30
C LYS A 163 9.19 -26.78 5.12
N LEU A 164 9.16 -25.51 5.52
CA LEU A 164 10.20 -24.90 6.36
C LEU A 164 10.19 -25.41 7.80
N ASN A 165 9.06 -25.98 8.27
CA ASN A 165 8.89 -26.52 9.61
C ASN A 165 8.76 -28.07 9.60
N GLU A 166 9.56 -28.75 8.79
CA GLU A 166 9.66 -30.22 8.74
C GLU A 166 8.31 -30.91 8.42
N GLY A 167 7.43 -30.23 7.70
CA GLY A 167 6.12 -30.73 7.32
C GLY A 167 5.03 -30.56 8.36
N TYR A 168 5.31 -29.89 9.49
CA TYR A 168 4.34 -29.72 10.57
C TYR A 168 4.22 -28.25 11.02
N ALA A 169 3.01 -27.83 11.37
CA ALA A 169 2.74 -26.48 11.86
C ALA A 169 1.79 -26.51 13.07
N LEU A 170 2.22 -25.91 14.18
CA LEU A 170 1.41 -25.76 15.43
C LEU A 170 0.37 -24.62 15.29
N ILE A 171 -0.17 -24.42 14.10
CA ILE A 171 -1.21 -23.43 13.81
C ILE A 171 -2.42 -24.12 13.16
N GLY A 172 -3.62 -23.67 13.53
CA GLY A 172 -4.87 -24.26 13.07
C GLY A 172 -6.03 -23.28 13.24
N ASP A 173 -7.24 -23.81 13.08
CA ASP A 173 -8.49 -23.04 13.24
C ASP A 173 -8.66 -22.44 14.64
N PHE A 174 -8.07 -23.09 15.64
CA PHE A 174 -8.02 -22.66 17.04
C PHE A 174 -7.07 -21.48 17.28
N SER A 175 -6.10 -21.25 16.37
CA SER A 175 -5.08 -20.21 16.56
C SER A 175 -5.67 -18.81 16.49
N GLU A 176 -5.18 -17.91 17.35
CA GLU A 176 -5.58 -16.52 17.34
C GLU A 176 -5.19 -15.82 16.02
N PRO A 177 -5.99 -14.85 15.52
CA PRO A 177 -5.71 -14.13 14.27
C PRO A 177 -4.31 -13.51 14.22
N ASN A 178 -3.83 -12.98 15.35
CA ASN A 178 -2.50 -12.37 15.46
C ASN A 178 -1.36 -13.39 15.32
N VAL A 179 -1.56 -14.63 15.76
CA VAL A 179 -0.58 -15.71 15.60
C VAL A 179 -0.47 -16.09 14.14
N ILE A 180 -1.60 -16.35 13.48
CA ILE A 180 -1.63 -16.70 12.05
C ILE A 180 -0.98 -15.60 11.21
N TYR A 181 -1.30 -14.35 11.53
CA TYR A 181 -0.72 -13.22 10.81
C TYR A 181 0.80 -13.10 11.03
N ARG A 182 1.27 -13.27 12.25
CA ARG A 182 2.70 -13.21 12.58
C ARG A 182 3.51 -14.28 11.86
N GLU A 183 2.97 -15.50 11.81
CA GLU A 183 3.66 -16.67 11.22
C GLU A 183 3.59 -16.72 9.69
N LEU A 184 2.43 -16.34 9.12
CA LEU A 184 2.13 -16.53 7.69
C LEU A 184 1.92 -15.23 6.91
N GLY A 185 1.73 -14.08 7.57
CA GLY A 185 1.44 -12.81 6.90
C GLY A 185 0.04 -12.71 6.27
N ILE A 186 -0.85 -13.68 6.52
CA ILE A 186 -2.21 -13.73 5.96
C ILE A 186 -3.27 -13.63 7.06
N SER A 187 -4.49 -13.21 6.68
CA SER A 187 -5.60 -13.14 7.64
C SER A 187 -6.10 -14.54 8.02
N LYS A 188 -6.71 -14.68 9.22
CA LYS A 188 -7.35 -15.94 9.63
C LYS A 188 -8.39 -16.44 8.63
N LYS A 189 -9.12 -15.53 7.96
CA LYS A 189 -10.10 -15.89 6.93
C LYS A 189 -9.42 -16.45 5.67
N ALA A 190 -8.30 -15.87 5.24
CA ALA A 190 -7.48 -16.35 4.13
C ALA A 190 -6.85 -17.71 4.47
N PHE A 191 -6.28 -17.84 5.65
CA PHE A 191 -5.75 -19.09 6.19
C PHE A 191 -6.78 -20.22 6.16
N LYS A 192 -7.99 -20.00 6.70
CA LYS A 192 -9.07 -21.00 6.67
C LYS A 192 -9.42 -21.45 5.25
N LYS A 193 -9.48 -20.53 4.30
CA LYS A 193 -9.74 -20.86 2.89
C LYS A 193 -8.60 -21.68 2.28
N ALA A 194 -7.35 -21.28 2.53
CA ALA A 194 -6.17 -22.01 2.05
C ALA A 194 -6.10 -23.41 2.62
N VAL A 195 -6.23 -23.58 3.93
CA VAL A 195 -6.26 -24.88 4.62
C VAL A 195 -7.40 -25.75 4.09
N GLY A 196 -8.60 -25.21 3.94
CA GLY A 196 -9.72 -25.96 3.38
C GLY A 196 -9.49 -26.43 1.93
N SER A 197 -8.82 -25.60 1.11
CA SER A 197 -8.42 -25.98 -0.26
C SER A 197 -7.36 -27.10 -0.26
N LEU A 198 -6.30 -26.94 0.54
CA LEU A 198 -5.22 -27.92 0.65
C LEU A 198 -5.71 -29.27 1.20
N TYR A 199 -6.59 -29.24 2.19
CA TYR A 199 -7.20 -30.45 2.75
C TYR A 199 -8.03 -31.21 1.71
N LYS A 200 -8.85 -30.50 0.92
CA LYS A 200 -9.61 -31.10 -0.20
C LYS A 200 -8.73 -31.72 -1.27
N GLN A 201 -7.56 -31.13 -1.51
CA GLN A 201 -6.56 -31.63 -2.46
C GLN A 201 -5.71 -32.77 -1.89
N LYS A 202 -5.93 -33.16 -0.61
CA LYS A 202 -5.17 -34.19 0.10
C LYS A 202 -3.66 -33.88 0.17
N MET A 203 -3.31 -32.60 0.24
CA MET A 203 -1.93 -32.14 0.39
C MET A 203 -1.53 -31.99 1.87
N ILE A 204 -2.52 -31.81 2.74
CA ILE A 204 -2.30 -31.69 4.20
C ILE A 204 -3.34 -32.51 4.96
N SER A 205 -2.99 -32.90 6.19
CA SER A 205 -3.92 -33.35 7.23
C SER A 205 -4.08 -32.28 8.31
N ILE A 206 -5.27 -32.25 8.90
CA ILE A 206 -5.60 -31.38 10.05
C ILE A 206 -5.60 -32.27 11.28
N THR A 207 -4.79 -31.90 12.29
CA THR A 207 -4.67 -32.60 13.56
C THR A 207 -5.23 -31.75 14.69
N ASP A 208 -5.41 -32.30 15.86
CA ASP A 208 -5.86 -31.56 17.06
C ASP A 208 -4.87 -30.45 17.47
N THR A 209 -3.61 -30.54 17.06
CA THR A 209 -2.54 -29.64 17.42
C THR A 209 -2.06 -28.75 16.28
N GLY A 210 -2.53 -28.97 15.05
CA GLY A 210 -2.10 -28.16 13.90
C GLY A 210 -2.32 -28.78 12.54
N LEU A 211 -1.39 -28.50 11.63
CA LEU A 211 -1.41 -28.97 10.24
C LEU A 211 -0.19 -29.85 9.97
N GLN A 212 -0.34 -30.87 9.14
CA GLN A 212 0.74 -31.74 8.69
C GLN A 212 0.69 -31.91 7.18
N LEU A 213 1.82 -31.82 6.52
CA LEU A 213 2.01 -32.10 5.09
C LEU A 213 1.89 -33.62 4.86
N LEU A 214 1.18 -34.03 3.81
CA LEU A 214 1.01 -35.44 3.45
C LEU A 214 2.01 -35.88 2.37
#